data_6b5d6c05376d0b206559dd87be1e1625
#
_entry.id   6b5d6c05376d0b206559dd87be1e1625
#
_cell.length_a   1.000
_cell.length_b   1.000
_cell.length_c   1.000
_cell.angle_alpha   90.00
_cell.angle_beta   90.00
_cell.angle_gamma   90.00
#
_symmetry.space_group_name_H-M   'P 1'
#
loop_
_entity.id
_entity.type
_entity.pdbx_description
1 polymer ?
#
loop_
_entity_poly.entity_id
_entity_poly.type
_entity_poly.pdbx_seq_one_letter_code
_entity_poly.pdbx_strand_id
1 'polypeptide(L)'
;MKKHLTRNIILMLVLDVVLGIVLALYIASTGTVPAADNVETYTDGTYTASAQGCLSEVGVTVTITGGKVTNVTIDASGETPDLGGKAAEALSASLLAAGSTAGVDSVSGSTMTSDAVFAAMNDCLAQAAQG
;
A
#
# COMPACT_ATOMS: atom_id res chain seq x y z
N MET A 1 32.81 48.07 9.54
CA MET A 1 31.47 47.61 9.21
C MET A 1 31.46 46.61 8.05
N LYS A 2 32.10 46.88 6.96
CA LYS A 2 32.12 45.94 5.79
C LYS A 2 32.68 44.55 6.09
N LYS A 3 33.70 44.48 6.92
CA LYS A 3 34.34 43.18 7.27
C LYS A 3 33.43 42.26 8.07
N HIS A 4 32.63 42.82 8.95
CA HIS A 4 31.68 41.99 9.76
C HIS A 4 30.49 41.55 8.90
N LEU A 5 30.02 42.42 8.01
CA LEU A 5 28.92 42.07 7.11
C LEU A 5 29.29 40.92 6.16
N THR A 6 30.46 41.01 5.53
CA THR A 6 30.97 39.96 4.64
C THR A 6 31.18 38.64 5.38
N ARG A 7 31.74 38.70 6.59
CA ARG A 7 31.90 37.47 7.44
C ARG A 7 30.58 36.87 7.80
N ASN A 8 29.59 37.69 8.18
CA ASN A 8 28.27 37.17 8.52
C ASN A 8 27.55 36.54 7.31
N ILE A 9 27.66 37.14 6.14
CA ILE A 9 27.10 36.58 4.90
C ILE A 9 27.76 35.24 4.57
N ILE A 10 29.08 35.14 4.68
CA ILE A 10 29.83 33.90 4.46
C ILE A 10 29.41 32.83 5.47
N LEU A 11 29.26 33.19 6.74
CA LEU A 11 28.80 32.27 7.78
C LEU A 11 27.38 31.75 7.49
N MET A 12 26.48 32.61 7.05
CA MET A 12 25.11 32.22 6.68
C MET A 12 25.11 31.26 5.47
N LEU A 13 25.89 31.56 4.44
CA LEU A 13 26.00 30.70 3.26
C LEU A 13 26.59 29.33 3.62
N VAL A 14 27.61 29.30 4.45
CA VAL A 14 28.21 28.04 4.93
C VAL A 14 27.19 27.24 5.75
N LEU A 15 26.45 27.90 6.60
CA LEU A 15 25.40 27.27 7.40
C LEU A 15 24.31 26.65 6.52
N ASP A 16 23.85 27.36 5.49
CA ASP A 16 22.86 26.88 4.54
C ASP A 16 23.36 25.64 3.77
N VAL A 17 24.62 25.67 3.32
CA VAL A 17 25.24 24.55 2.62
C VAL A 17 25.38 23.33 3.55
N VAL A 18 25.82 23.54 4.77
CA VAL A 18 25.94 22.46 5.78
C VAL A 18 24.58 21.87 6.11
N LEU A 19 23.56 22.71 6.28
CA LEU A 19 22.20 22.27 6.56
C LEU A 19 21.65 21.45 5.38
N GLY A 20 21.87 21.88 4.16
CA GLY A 20 21.48 21.16 2.96
C GLY A 20 22.15 19.81 2.84
N ILE A 21 23.45 19.73 3.13
CA ILE A 21 24.19 18.46 3.14
C ILE A 21 23.68 17.51 4.23
N VAL A 22 23.47 18.03 5.44
CA VAL A 22 22.93 17.23 6.55
C VAL A 22 21.54 16.69 6.22
N LEU A 23 20.69 17.51 5.62
CA LEU A 23 19.35 17.08 5.21
C LEU A 23 19.44 16.01 4.11
N ALA A 24 20.30 16.20 3.11
CA ALA A 24 20.50 15.22 2.05
C ALA A 24 21.03 13.88 2.59
N LEU A 25 22.00 13.92 3.50
CA LEU A 25 22.54 12.73 4.16
C LEU A 25 21.47 12.06 5.05
N TYR A 26 20.67 12.84 5.74
CA TYR A 26 19.59 12.32 6.56
C TYR A 26 18.56 11.57 5.70
N ILE A 27 18.13 12.16 4.59
CA ILE A 27 17.19 11.53 3.65
C ILE A 27 17.81 10.26 3.04
N ALA A 28 19.08 10.29 2.69
CA ALA A 28 19.78 9.14 2.13
C ALA A 28 20.00 8.01 3.16
N SER A 29 20.24 8.35 4.42
CA SER A 29 20.54 7.36 5.47
C SER A 29 19.29 6.74 6.10
N THR A 30 18.18 7.44 6.12
CA THR A 30 16.93 6.91 6.70
C THR A 30 16.18 5.99 5.76
N GLY A 31 16.58 5.90 4.50
CA GLY A 31 15.87 5.07 3.54
C GLY A 31 14.39 5.42 3.40
N THR A 32 13.98 6.53 3.97
CA THR A 32 12.65 7.09 3.75
C THR A 32 12.58 7.77 2.38
N VAL A 33 12.98 7.04 1.41
CA VAL A 33 12.39 7.22 0.11
C VAL A 33 10.91 6.94 0.31
N PRO A 34 10.06 7.80 -0.20
CA PRO A 34 8.63 7.67 0.00
C PRO A 34 8.18 6.24 -0.23
N ALA A 35 7.25 5.81 0.59
CA ALA A 35 6.68 4.46 0.65
C ALA A 35 6.27 3.84 -0.70
N ALA A 36 6.38 4.58 -1.78
CA ALA A 36 6.22 4.10 -3.14
C ALA A 36 7.26 3.06 -3.56
N ASP A 37 8.39 2.97 -2.87
CA ASP A 37 9.45 2.02 -3.19
C ASP A 37 9.53 0.82 -2.25
N ASN A 38 8.63 0.70 -1.29
CA ASN A 38 8.36 -0.58 -0.65
C ASN A 38 7.57 -1.46 -1.63
N VAL A 39 8.17 -1.74 -2.76
CA VAL A 39 7.72 -2.83 -3.59
C VAL A 39 8.15 -4.08 -2.83
N GLU A 40 7.29 -4.53 -1.93
CA GLU A 40 7.40 -5.90 -1.45
C GLU A 40 7.40 -6.77 -2.70
N THR A 41 8.53 -7.39 -2.97
CA THR A 41 8.63 -8.29 -4.10
C THR A 41 8.00 -9.60 -3.67
N TYR A 42 6.80 -9.84 -4.14
CA TYR A 42 6.07 -11.08 -3.87
C TYR A 42 6.58 -12.18 -4.78
N THR A 43 6.45 -13.42 -4.32
CA THR A 43 6.73 -14.60 -5.13
C THR A 43 5.60 -14.82 -6.13
N ASP A 44 5.93 -15.03 -7.39
CA ASP A 44 4.95 -15.30 -8.44
C ASP A 44 4.11 -16.55 -8.11
N GLY A 45 2.85 -16.47 -8.38
CA GLY A 45 1.91 -17.56 -8.15
C GLY A 45 0.48 -17.06 -7.95
N THR A 46 -0.41 -18.00 -7.65
CA THR A 46 -1.80 -17.72 -7.31
C THR A 46 -2.04 -18.09 -5.85
N TYR A 47 -2.55 -17.16 -5.08
CA TYR A 47 -2.80 -17.30 -3.66
C TYR A 47 -4.26 -17.07 -3.36
N THR A 48 -4.83 -17.89 -2.50
CA THR A 48 -6.25 -17.82 -2.12
C THR A 48 -6.36 -17.79 -0.60
N ALA A 49 -7.23 -16.94 -0.11
CA ALA A 49 -7.60 -16.86 1.29
C ALA A 49 -9.07 -16.48 1.43
N SER A 50 -9.63 -16.68 2.59
CA SER A 50 -11.00 -16.29 2.87
C SER A 50 -11.14 -15.72 4.27
N ALA A 51 -12.18 -14.92 4.47
CA ALA A 51 -12.54 -14.36 5.75
C ALA A 51 -14.06 -14.25 5.88
N GLN A 52 -14.56 -14.23 7.10
CA GLN A 52 -15.98 -14.13 7.37
C GLN A 52 -16.49 -12.73 7.05
N GLY A 53 -17.39 -12.62 6.08
CA GLY A 53 -18.13 -11.40 5.76
C GLY A 53 -19.39 -11.24 6.62
N CYS A 54 -20.36 -10.47 6.11
CA CYS A 54 -21.61 -10.21 6.81
C CYS A 54 -22.51 -11.44 6.91
N LEU A 55 -22.73 -12.12 5.81
CA LEU A 55 -23.62 -13.28 5.72
C LEU A 55 -22.88 -14.60 5.52
N SER A 56 -21.74 -14.54 4.87
CA SER A 56 -20.99 -15.74 4.49
C SER A 56 -19.48 -15.45 4.42
N GLU A 57 -18.76 -16.49 4.13
CA GLU A 57 -17.32 -16.37 3.88
C GLU A 57 -17.06 -15.71 2.54
N VAL A 58 -16.14 -14.75 2.54
CA VAL A 58 -15.68 -14.06 1.33
C VAL A 58 -14.31 -14.58 0.95
N GLY A 59 -14.17 -15.08 -0.26
CA GLY A 59 -12.91 -15.58 -0.79
C GLY A 59 -12.20 -14.53 -1.64
N VAL A 60 -10.88 -14.46 -1.51
CA VAL A 60 -10.04 -13.61 -2.35
C VAL A 60 -8.94 -14.45 -2.99
N THR A 61 -8.80 -14.33 -4.29
CA THR A 61 -7.73 -14.96 -5.05
C THR A 61 -6.86 -13.87 -5.67
N VAL A 62 -5.57 -13.91 -5.40
CA VAL A 62 -4.59 -12.96 -5.90
C VAL A 62 -3.61 -13.69 -6.80
N THR A 63 -3.39 -13.16 -7.99
CA THR A 63 -2.37 -13.65 -8.92
C THR A 63 -1.23 -12.65 -8.96
N ILE A 64 -0.01 -13.17 -8.80
CA ILE A 64 1.21 -12.37 -8.80
C ILE A 64 2.10 -12.81 -9.97
N THR A 65 2.53 -11.86 -10.75
CA THR A 65 3.44 -12.05 -11.86
C THR A 65 4.49 -10.95 -11.87
N GLY A 66 5.76 -11.33 -11.99
CA GLY A 66 6.86 -10.38 -11.95
C GLY A 66 7.01 -9.68 -10.59
N GLY A 67 6.61 -10.33 -9.51
CA GLY A 67 6.65 -9.76 -8.15
C GLY A 67 5.55 -8.76 -7.84
N LYS A 68 4.55 -8.62 -8.71
CA LYS A 68 3.46 -7.64 -8.57
C LYS A 68 2.10 -8.31 -8.69
N VAL A 69 1.11 -7.75 -8.02
CA VAL A 69 -0.29 -8.19 -8.15
C VAL A 69 -0.79 -7.84 -9.55
N THR A 70 -1.16 -8.85 -10.32
CA THR A 70 -1.66 -8.70 -11.68
C THR A 70 -3.14 -9.01 -11.82
N ASN A 71 -3.72 -9.70 -10.86
CA ASN A 71 -5.15 -9.97 -10.84
C ASN A 71 -5.65 -10.16 -9.41
N VAL A 72 -6.85 -9.69 -9.13
CA VAL A 72 -7.56 -9.87 -7.87
C VAL A 72 -8.98 -10.32 -8.18
N THR A 73 -9.36 -11.47 -7.67
CA THR A 73 -10.72 -12.00 -7.82
C THR A 73 -11.34 -12.14 -6.43
N ILE A 74 -12.53 -11.61 -6.27
CA ILE A 74 -13.27 -11.67 -5.01
C ILE A 74 -14.55 -12.47 -5.21
N ASP A 75 -14.72 -13.51 -4.40
CA ASP A 75 -15.93 -14.30 -4.37
C ASP A 75 -16.75 -13.93 -3.13
N ALA A 76 -17.77 -13.13 -3.35
CA ALA A 76 -18.74 -12.71 -2.34
C ALA A 76 -20.16 -13.21 -2.69
N SER A 77 -20.25 -14.34 -3.36
CA SER A 77 -21.50 -14.89 -3.88
C SER A 77 -22.52 -15.22 -2.79
N GLY A 78 -22.07 -15.50 -1.57
CA GLY A 78 -22.94 -15.73 -0.42
C GLY A 78 -23.41 -14.48 0.30
N GLU A 79 -22.90 -13.30 -0.08
CA GLU A 79 -23.31 -12.02 0.47
C GLU A 79 -24.54 -11.46 -0.28
N THR A 80 -25.16 -10.41 0.27
CA THR A 80 -26.31 -9.75 -0.38
C THR A 80 -25.87 -9.23 -1.77
N PRO A 81 -26.55 -9.65 -2.86
CA PRO A 81 -26.10 -9.32 -4.23
C PRO A 81 -25.97 -7.84 -4.51
N ASP A 82 -26.86 -7.02 -3.96
CA ASP A 82 -26.88 -5.57 -4.18
C ASP A 82 -25.78 -4.82 -3.43
N LEU A 83 -25.28 -5.38 -2.32
CA LEU A 83 -24.27 -4.77 -1.47
C LEU A 83 -22.94 -5.48 -1.61
N GLY A 84 -22.92 -6.79 -1.35
CA GLY A 84 -21.69 -7.59 -1.39
C GLY A 84 -21.11 -7.74 -2.78
N GLY A 85 -21.95 -7.99 -3.79
CA GLY A 85 -21.53 -8.14 -5.18
C GLY A 85 -20.92 -6.86 -5.76
N LYS A 86 -21.56 -5.72 -5.51
CA LYS A 86 -21.04 -4.42 -5.94
C LYS A 86 -19.77 -4.02 -5.19
N ALA A 87 -19.73 -4.32 -3.90
CA ALA A 87 -18.51 -4.10 -3.10
C ALA A 87 -17.35 -4.93 -3.62
N ALA A 88 -17.58 -6.20 -3.95
CA ALA A 88 -16.58 -7.09 -4.52
C ALA A 88 -15.99 -6.55 -5.81
N GLU A 89 -16.84 -6.07 -6.74
CA GLU A 89 -16.40 -5.47 -8.00
C GLU A 89 -15.55 -4.21 -7.78
N ALA A 90 -16.03 -3.29 -6.95
CA ALA A 90 -15.32 -2.05 -6.65
C ALA A 90 -13.99 -2.31 -5.93
N LEU A 91 -13.98 -3.20 -4.96
CA LEU A 91 -12.76 -3.56 -4.20
C LEU A 91 -11.75 -4.30 -5.07
N SER A 92 -12.19 -5.21 -5.92
CA SER A 92 -11.32 -5.93 -6.86
C SER A 92 -10.53 -4.94 -7.73
N ALA A 93 -11.20 -3.96 -8.31
CA ALA A 93 -10.55 -2.94 -9.12
C ALA A 93 -9.59 -2.06 -8.30
N SER A 94 -10.00 -1.64 -7.10
CA SER A 94 -9.20 -0.78 -6.23
C SER A 94 -7.96 -1.50 -5.70
N LEU A 95 -8.11 -2.76 -5.28
CA LEU A 95 -7.00 -3.58 -4.78
C LEU A 95 -5.99 -3.89 -5.89
N LEU A 96 -6.48 -4.16 -7.09
CA LEU A 96 -5.61 -4.39 -8.24
C LEU A 96 -4.81 -3.14 -8.59
N ALA A 97 -5.45 -1.98 -8.61
CA ALA A 97 -4.79 -0.70 -8.90
C ALA A 97 -3.76 -0.34 -7.81
N ALA A 98 -4.07 -0.60 -6.55
CA ALA A 98 -3.17 -0.32 -5.42
C ALA A 98 -2.07 -1.38 -5.24
N GLY A 99 -2.32 -2.61 -5.65
CA GLY A 99 -1.43 -3.75 -5.42
C GLY A 99 -1.36 -4.21 -3.96
N SER A 100 -2.20 -3.66 -3.08
CA SER A 100 -2.27 -3.97 -1.65
C SER A 100 -3.54 -3.39 -1.06
N THR A 101 -3.76 -3.61 0.24
CA THR A 101 -4.90 -3.00 0.97
C THR A 101 -4.61 -1.57 1.44
N ALA A 102 -3.36 -1.11 1.34
CA ALA A 102 -2.96 0.22 1.80
C ALA A 102 -3.64 1.32 0.98
N GLY A 103 -4.33 2.23 1.64
CA GLY A 103 -5.02 3.33 0.99
C GLY A 103 -6.32 2.96 0.28
N VAL A 104 -6.77 1.72 0.37
CA VAL A 104 -8.05 1.28 -0.18
C VAL A 104 -9.13 1.40 0.89
N ASP A 105 -10.18 2.16 0.59
CA ASP A 105 -11.28 2.41 1.52
C ASP A 105 -12.36 1.34 1.42
N SER A 106 -13.06 1.12 2.54
CA SER A 106 -14.25 0.28 2.57
C SER A 106 -15.36 0.86 1.68
N VAL A 107 -16.14 -0.02 1.07
CA VAL A 107 -17.31 0.40 0.29
C VAL A 107 -18.43 0.78 1.24
N SER A 108 -19.02 1.95 1.03
CA SER A 108 -20.13 2.46 1.85
C SER A 108 -21.31 1.50 1.84
N GLY A 109 -21.82 1.16 3.02
CA GLY A 109 -22.91 0.19 3.18
C GLY A 109 -22.49 -1.28 3.16
N SER A 110 -21.21 -1.57 2.94
CA SER A 110 -20.67 -2.93 2.86
C SER A 110 -19.37 -3.07 3.66
N THR A 111 -19.30 -2.45 4.82
CA THR A 111 -18.07 -2.40 5.64
C THR A 111 -17.63 -3.80 6.07
N MET A 112 -18.54 -4.66 6.50
CA MET A 112 -18.20 -6.02 6.95
C MET A 112 -17.65 -6.87 5.81
N THR A 113 -18.24 -6.79 4.62
CA THR A 113 -17.73 -7.46 3.42
C THR A 113 -16.39 -6.89 3.01
N SER A 114 -16.23 -5.57 3.06
CA SER A 114 -14.95 -4.90 2.76
C SER A 114 -13.85 -5.32 3.73
N ASP A 115 -14.13 -5.38 5.02
CA ASP A 115 -13.18 -5.82 6.03
C ASP A 115 -12.76 -7.28 5.82
N ALA A 116 -13.68 -8.15 5.43
CA ALA A 116 -13.39 -9.53 5.09
C ALA A 116 -12.48 -9.63 3.86
N VAL A 117 -12.74 -8.82 2.84
CA VAL A 117 -11.90 -8.75 1.64
C VAL A 117 -10.49 -8.29 2.00
N PHE A 118 -10.35 -7.27 2.81
CA PHE A 118 -9.05 -6.76 3.23
C PHE A 118 -8.27 -7.81 4.04
N ALA A 119 -8.92 -8.49 4.97
CA ALA A 119 -8.28 -9.56 5.74
C ALA A 119 -7.81 -10.71 4.85
N ALA A 120 -8.64 -11.15 3.92
CA ALA A 120 -8.29 -12.21 2.99
C ALA A 120 -7.17 -11.79 2.02
N MET A 121 -7.21 -10.57 1.52
CA MET A 121 -6.15 -10.01 0.67
C MET A 121 -4.81 -9.94 1.40
N ASN A 122 -4.82 -9.50 2.65
CA ASN A 122 -3.62 -9.45 3.47
C ASN A 122 -3.03 -10.85 3.70
N ASP A 123 -3.87 -11.87 3.89
CA ASP A 123 -3.43 -13.26 4.00
C ASP A 123 -2.78 -13.75 2.70
N CYS A 124 -3.38 -13.44 1.55
CA CYS A 124 -2.80 -13.78 0.25
C CYS A 124 -1.41 -13.14 0.07
N LEU A 125 -1.28 -11.86 0.40
CA LEU A 125 -0.01 -11.14 0.29
C LEU A 125 1.03 -11.67 1.27
N ALA A 126 0.63 -12.07 2.47
CA ALA A 126 1.51 -12.69 3.46
C ALA A 126 2.04 -14.05 2.96
N GLN A 127 1.20 -14.86 2.32
CA GLN A 127 1.62 -16.11 1.69
C GLN A 127 2.64 -15.86 0.58
N ALA A 128 2.40 -14.87 -0.25
CA ALA A 128 3.29 -14.49 -1.36
C ALA A 128 4.64 -13.96 -0.87
N ALA A 129 4.66 -13.27 0.25
CA ALA A 129 5.88 -12.74 0.86
C ALA A 129 6.76 -13.82 1.49
N GLN A 130 6.17 -14.96 1.87
CA GLN A 130 6.88 -16.09 2.50
C GLN A 130 7.48 -17.08 1.49
N GLY A 131 7.06 -16.99 0.26
CA GLY A 131 7.45 -17.91 -0.81
C GLY A 131 8.88 -17.83 -1.31
#